data_f0227c185507091a1c90b454157a34b6
#
_entry.id   f0227c185507091a1c90b454157a34b6
#
_cell.length_a   1.000
_cell.length_b   1.000
_cell.length_c   1.000
_cell.angle_alpha   90.00
_cell.angle_beta   90.00
_cell.angle_gamma   90.00
#
_symmetry.space_group_name_H-M   'P 1'
#
loop_
_entity.id
_entity.type
_entity.pdbx_description
1 polymer ?
#
loop_
_entity_poly.entity_id
_entity_poly.type
_entity_poly.pdbx_seq_one_letter_code
_entity_poly.pdbx_strand_id
1 'polypeptide(L)'
;MRLLMFIASVLVFPLTGLLFLQWPLRDWLQRYSREANDLGQILFALYVAVAIYAASRANTHLAAHATPAHTTRTPAPWRAWAALLCMGPWALFMLWASAGPTRDSVLGWERFPETFNPGYFVIKLALELLVLLVLLHALQAVWRNVRRIP
;
A
#
# COMPACT_ATOMS: atom_id res chain seq x y z
N MET A 1 1.24 10.67 -11.61
CA MET A 1 2.42 10.18 -10.90
C MET A 1 2.92 11.15 -9.84
N ARG A 2 3.18 12.42 -10.16
CA ARG A 2 3.59 13.44 -9.17
C ARG A 2 2.59 13.58 -8.01
N LEU A 3 1.29 13.53 -8.29
CA LEU A 3 0.23 13.62 -7.28
C LEU A 3 0.29 12.45 -6.27
N LEU A 4 0.45 11.19 -6.71
CA LEU A 4 0.54 10.04 -5.81
C LEU A 4 1.78 10.09 -4.92
N MET A 5 2.93 10.49 -5.49
CA MET A 5 4.15 10.70 -4.70
C MET A 5 3.99 11.86 -3.70
N PHE A 6 3.32 12.92 -4.11
CA PHE A 6 3.00 14.04 -3.23
C PHE A 6 2.08 13.61 -2.07
N ILE A 7 1.01 12.86 -2.36
CA ILE A 7 0.10 12.31 -1.34
C ILE A 7 0.87 11.42 -0.35
N ALA A 8 1.70 10.49 -0.85
CA ALA A 8 2.52 9.64 0.01
C ALA A 8 3.46 10.47 0.90
N SER A 9 4.12 11.48 0.34
CA SER A 9 5.01 12.37 1.09
C SER A 9 4.27 13.18 2.16
N VAL A 10 3.09 13.69 1.83
CA VAL A 10 2.25 14.44 2.79
C VAL A 10 1.77 13.55 3.93
N LEU A 11 1.41 12.28 3.66
CA LEU A 11 0.97 11.33 4.68
C LEU A 11 2.10 10.92 5.65
N VAL A 12 3.35 10.93 5.20
CA VAL A 12 4.50 10.59 6.04
C VAL A 12 4.70 11.60 7.17
N PHE A 13 4.51 12.89 6.93
CA PHE A 13 4.76 13.92 7.94
C PHE A 13 3.88 13.77 9.19
N PRO A 14 2.54 13.72 9.09
CA PRO A 14 1.71 13.51 10.28
C PRO A 14 1.93 12.14 10.92
N LEU A 15 2.19 11.10 10.14
CA LEU A 15 2.52 9.77 10.65
C LEU A 15 3.80 9.81 11.50
N THR A 16 4.87 10.38 10.95
CA THR A 16 6.16 10.51 11.67
C THR A 16 6.01 11.38 12.91
N GLY A 17 5.27 12.49 12.81
CA GLY A 17 4.99 13.36 13.93
C GLY A 17 4.24 12.65 15.07
N LEU A 18 3.20 11.87 14.75
CA LEU A 18 2.45 11.07 15.71
C LEU A 18 3.33 10.03 16.41
N LEU A 19 4.10 9.26 15.63
CA LEU A 19 4.99 8.22 16.16
C LEU A 19 6.09 8.83 17.04
N PHE A 20 6.68 9.94 16.58
CA PHE A 20 7.72 10.63 17.36
C PHE A 20 7.21 11.22 18.66
N LEU A 21 6.02 11.83 18.67
CA LEU A 21 5.40 12.40 19.86
C LEU A 21 4.91 11.34 20.85
N GLN A 22 4.51 10.17 20.39
CA GLN A 22 4.07 9.08 21.26
C GLN A 22 5.21 8.56 22.16
N TRP A 23 6.46 8.54 21.66
CA TRP A 23 7.59 8.04 22.42
C TRP A 23 7.87 8.85 23.70
N PRO A 24 8.11 10.18 23.67
CA PRO A 24 8.33 10.95 24.88
C PRO A 24 7.09 11.05 25.78
N LEU A 25 5.88 11.05 25.22
CA LEU A 25 4.65 11.04 26.00
C LEU A 25 4.50 9.75 26.82
N ARG A 26 4.86 8.62 26.24
CA ARG A 26 4.84 7.34 26.95
C ARG A 26 5.91 7.24 28.02
N ASP A 27 7.15 7.60 27.69
CA ASP A 27 8.31 7.35 28.56
C ASP A 27 8.47 8.41 29.67
N TRP A 28 8.13 9.68 29.39
CA TRP A 28 8.28 10.76 30.37
C TRP A 28 7.01 11.08 31.12
N LEU A 29 5.86 11.09 30.43
CA LEU A 29 4.59 11.46 31.05
C LEU A 29 3.75 10.23 31.41
N GLN A 30 4.20 9.02 31.07
CA GLN A 30 3.47 7.75 31.24
C GLN A 30 2.01 7.83 30.74
N ARG A 31 1.76 8.68 29.75
CA ARG A 31 0.47 8.88 29.12
C ARG A 31 0.52 8.30 27.70
N TYR A 32 -0.25 7.26 27.50
CA TYR A 32 -0.47 6.65 26.19
C TYR A 32 -1.82 7.11 25.64
N SER A 33 -1.82 7.70 24.45
CA SER A 33 -3.06 8.03 23.75
C SER A 33 -3.43 6.90 22.80
N ARG A 34 -4.50 6.17 23.12
CA ARG A 34 -5.06 5.12 22.25
C ARG A 34 -5.60 5.71 20.94
N GLU A 35 -6.19 6.89 20.99
CA GLU A 35 -6.73 7.61 19.83
C GLU A 35 -5.63 8.01 18.84
N ALA A 36 -4.47 8.45 19.34
CA ALA A 36 -3.33 8.74 18.48
C ALA A 36 -2.77 7.46 17.81
N ASN A 37 -2.84 6.32 18.50
CA ASN A 37 -2.47 5.03 17.92
C ASN A 37 -3.44 4.62 16.80
N ASP A 38 -4.75 4.77 16.99
CA ASP A 38 -5.76 4.48 15.96
C ASP A 38 -5.54 5.34 14.71
N LEU A 39 -5.31 6.65 14.90
CA LEU A 39 -5.00 7.55 13.80
C LEU A 39 -3.70 7.16 13.09
N GLY A 40 -2.67 6.76 13.87
CA GLY A 40 -1.41 6.26 13.34
C GLY A 40 -1.61 5.02 12.45
N GLN A 41 -2.45 4.08 12.87
CA GLN A 41 -2.77 2.88 12.07
C GLN A 41 -3.46 3.24 10.75
N ILE A 42 -4.42 4.16 10.76
CA ILE A 42 -5.10 4.64 9.54
C ILE A 42 -4.10 5.29 8.58
N LEU A 43 -3.31 6.24 9.10
CA LEU A 43 -2.32 6.96 8.28
C LEU A 43 -1.26 6.01 7.71
N PHE A 44 -0.79 5.05 8.51
CA PHE A 44 0.17 4.04 8.07
C PHE A 44 -0.40 3.15 6.97
N ALA A 45 -1.63 2.65 7.14
CA ALA A 45 -2.27 1.80 6.14
C ALA A 45 -2.43 2.52 4.79
N LEU A 46 -2.92 3.77 4.81
CA LEU A 46 -3.05 4.60 3.62
C LEU A 46 -1.69 4.93 2.98
N TYR A 47 -0.70 5.28 3.81
CA TYR A 47 0.66 5.54 3.34
C TYR A 47 1.24 4.33 2.62
N VAL A 48 1.18 3.15 3.24
CA VAL A 48 1.72 1.90 2.66
C VAL A 48 1.04 1.58 1.33
N ALA A 49 -0.29 1.70 1.26
CA ALA A 49 -1.04 1.44 0.03
C ALA A 49 -0.55 2.29 -1.15
N VAL A 50 -0.33 3.59 -0.91
CA VAL A 50 0.12 4.52 -1.97
C VAL A 50 1.63 4.39 -2.23
N ALA A 51 2.44 4.23 -1.18
CA ALA A 51 3.90 4.18 -1.29
C ALA A 51 4.39 2.95 -2.06
N ILE A 52 3.81 1.76 -1.81
CA ILE A 52 4.16 0.53 -2.55
C ILE A 52 3.87 0.70 -4.05
N TYR A 53 2.74 1.27 -4.40
CA TYR A 53 2.42 1.55 -5.81
C TYR A 53 3.38 2.58 -6.43
N ALA A 54 3.69 3.65 -5.70
CA ALA A 54 4.63 4.67 -6.16
C ALA A 54 6.04 4.09 -6.37
N ALA A 55 6.53 3.27 -5.44
CA ALA A 55 7.81 2.56 -5.55
C ALA A 55 7.83 1.58 -6.74
N SER A 56 6.75 0.83 -6.95
CA SER A 56 6.61 -0.07 -8.10
C SER A 56 6.70 0.68 -9.43
N ARG A 57 6.07 1.84 -9.52
CA ARG A 57 6.15 2.68 -10.74
C ARG A 57 7.50 3.35 -10.95
N ALA A 58 8.19 3.68 -9.88
CA ALA A 58 9.53 4.27 -9.93
C ALA A 58 10.63 3.23 -10.17
N ASN A 59 10.30 1.92 -10.17
CA ASN A 59 11.26 0.79 -10.22
C ASN A 59 12.33 0.89 -9.11
N THR A 60 11.94 1.37 -7.93
CA THR A 60 12.85 1.53 -6.78
C THR A 60 12.84 0.31 -5.86
N HIS A 61 12.09 -0.73 -6.20
CA HIS A 61 12.16 -1.99 -5.46
C HIS A 61 13.54 -2.63 -5.59
N LEU A 62 14.04 -3.14 -4.47
CA LEU A 62 15.24 -3.97 -4.46
C LEU A 62 14.99 -5.20 -5.33
N ALA A 63 15.77 -5.34 -6.40
CA ALA A 63 15.73 -6.51 -7.26
C ALA A 63 17.07 -7.25 -7.15
N ALA A 64 17.01 -8.55 -6.86
CA ALA A 64 18.17 -9.40 -6.98
C ALA A 64 18.50 -9.58 -8.47
N HIS A 65 19.59 -8.94 -8.92
CA HIS A 65 20.09 -9.10 -10.28
C HIS A 65 21.22 -10.13 -10.26
N ALA A 66 21.02 -11.23 -10.98
CA ALA A 66 22.08 -12.22 -11.19
C ALA A 66 23.20 -11.74 -12.14
N THR A 67 23.03 -10.58 -12.77
CA THR A 67 23.97 -9.98 -13.74
C THR A 67 24.45 -8.61 -13.28
N PRO A 68 25.73 -8.24 -13.53
CA PRO A 68 26.28 -6.94 -13.17
C PRO A 68 25.45 -5.78 -13.73
N ALA A 69 25.39 -4.67 -13.00
CA ALA A 69 24.54 -3.50 -13.25
C ALA A 69 24.82 -2.75 -14.59
N HIS A 70 25.83 -3.16 -15.36
CA HIS A 70 26.23 -2.49 -16.60
C HIS A 70 25.52 -2.98 -17.87
N THR A 71 24.68 -4.00 -17.79
CA THR A 71 23.90 -4.40 -18.95
C THR A 71 22.56 -3.65 -18.95
N THR A 72 22.44 -2.62 -19.78
CA THR A 72 21.20 -1.91 -20.15
C THR A 72 20.21 -2.84 -20.90
N ARG A 73 19.98 -4.03 -20.34
CA ARG A 73 19.10 -5.00 -20.97
C ARG A 73 17.68 -4.58 -20.69
N THR A 74 16.95 -4.22 -21.74
CA THR A 74 15.49 -4.06 -21.68
C THR A 74 14.89 -5.29 -20.99
N PRO A 75 14.02 -5.09 -19.97
CA PRO A 75 13.43 -6.22 -19.27
C PRO A 75 12.73 -7.15 -20.25
N ALA A 76 13.07 -8.43 -20.21
CA ALA A 76 12.50 -9.42 -21.12
C ALA A 76 10.96 -9.41 -21.04
N PRO A 77 10.25 -9.45 -22.18
CA PRO A 77 8.80 -9.30 -22.23
C PRO A 77 8.04 -10.33 -21.38
N TRP A 78 8.58 -11.54 -21.23
CA TRP A 78 7.98 -12.59 -20.39
C TRP A 78 7.88 -12.22 -18.90
N ARG A 79 8.74 -11.32 -18.40
CA ARG A 79 8.71 -10.89 -16.98
C ARG A 79 7.41 -10.21 -16.58
N ALA A 80 6.83 -9.41 -17.49
CA ALA A 80 5.54 -8.77 -17.25
C ALA A 80 4.42 -9.80 -17.12
N TRP A 81 4.43 -10.83 -17.97
CA TRP A 81 3.48 -11.94 -17.91
C TRP A 81 3.67 -12.80 -16.66
N ALA A 82 4.92 -13.12 -16.30
CA ALA A 82 5.22 -13.86 -15.07
C ALA A 82 4.74 -13.09 -13.82
N ALA A 83 4.97 -11.78 -13.76
CA ALA A 83 4.47 -10.95 -12.68
C ALA A 83 2.94 -10.97 -12.61
N LEU A 84 2.24 -10.85 -13.73
CA LEU A 84 0.77 -10.93 -13.76
C LEU A 84 0.27 -12.32 -13.37
N LEU A 85 0.92 -13.40 -13.82
CA LEU A 85 0.52 -14.77 -13.45
C LEU A 85 0.75 -15.08 -11.96
N CYS A 86 1.78 -14.50 -11.35
CA CYS A 86 2.02 -14.69 -9.92
C CYS A 86 1.13 -13.79 -9.05
N MET A 87 1.02 -12.51 -9.41
CA MET A 87 0.32 -11.52 -8.58
C MET A 87 -1.18 -11.45 -8.87
N GLY A 88 -1.60 -11.74 -10.11
CA GLY A 88 -2.98 -11.64 -10.56
C GLY A 88 -3.94 -12.54 -9.79
N PRO A 89 -3.72 -13.86 -9.75
CA PRO A 89 -4.59 -14.79 -9.02
C PRO A 89 -4.68 -14.46 -7.53
N TRP A 90 -3.54 -14.11 -6.93
CA TRP A 90 -3.50 -13.68 -5.53
C TRP A 90 -4.32 -12.40 -5.30
N ALA A 91 -4.13 -11.38 -6.14
CA ALA A 91 -4.84 -10.13 -6.00
C ALA A 91 -6.36 -10.29 -6.22
N LEU A 92 -6.77 -11.08 -7.21
CA LEU A 92 -8.19 -11.38 -7.46
C LEU A 92 -8.81 -12.15 -6.30
N PHE A 93 -8.10 -13.14 -5.76
CA PHE A 93 -8.55 -13.88 -4.58
C PHE A 93 -8.71 -12.96 -3.37
N MET A 94 -7.72 -12.10 -3.11
CA MET A 94 -7.78 -11.15 -1.99
C MET A 94 -8.95 -10.19 -2.12
N LEU A 95 -9.16 -9.59 -3.31
CA LEU A 95 -10.30 -8.69 -3.56
C LEU A 95 -11.63 -9.41 -3.37
N TRP A 96 -11.74 -10.64 -3.85
CA TRP A 96 -12.97 -11.42 -3.69
C TRP A 96 -13.22 -11.81 -2.24
N ALA A 97 -12.20 -12.26 -1.52
CA ALA A 97 -12.31 -12.73 -0.13
C ALA A 97 -12.55 -11.57 0.84
N SER A 98 -11.97 -10.39 0.59
CA SER A 98 -12.09 -9.22 1.47
C SER A 98 -13.33 -8.36 1.18
N ALA A 99 -13.94 -8.46 -0.01
CA ALA A 99 -15.05 -7.60 -0.43
C ALA A 99 -16.26 -7.66 0.52
N GLY A 100 -16.68 -8.85 0.95
CA GLY A 100 -17.78 -9.02 1.91
C GLY A 100 -17.49 -8.37 3.26
N PRO A 101 -16.42 -8.81 3.97
CA PRO A 101 -16.01 -8.22 5.24
C PRO A 101 -15.76 -6.71 5.17
N THR A 102 -15.18 -6.20 4.09
CA THR A 102 -14.95 -4.75 3.92
C THR A 102 -16.26 -4.00 3.77
N ARG A 103 -17.18 -4.53 2.95
CA ARG A 103 -18.51 -3.93 2.77
C ARG A 103 -19.27 -3.87 4.10
N ASP A 104 -19.30 -4.96 4.85
CA ASP A 104 -20.01 -5.04 6.14
C ASP A 104 -19.39 -4.09 7.16
N SER A 105 -18.06 -3.99 7.15
CA SER A 105 -17.30 -3.07 7.98
C SER A 105 -17.64 -1.60 7.69
N VAL A 106 -17.75 -1.23 6.41
CA VAL A 106 -18.13 0.13 5.98
C VAL A 106 -19.56 0.44 6.36
N LEU A 107 -20.51 -0.47 6.06
CA LEU A 107 -21.92 -0.27 6.36
C LEU A 107 -22.19 -0.21 7.87
N GLY A 108 -21.44 -1.02 8.66
CA GLY A 108 -21.54 -1.05 10.11
C GLY A 108 -20.74 0.07 10.83
N TRP A 109 -20.05 0.94 10.09
CA TRP A 109 -19.14 1.95 10.66
C TRP A 109 -18.22 1.34 11.71
N GLU A 110 -17.52 0.27 11.34
CA GLU A 110 -16.70 -0.52 12.26
C GLU A 110 -15.76 0.37 13.08
N ARG A 111 -15.76 0.10 14.39
CA ARG A 111 -15.02 0.88 15.38
C ARG A 111 -13.75 0.15 15.79
N PHE A 112 -12.79 0.91 16.28
CA PHE A 112 -11.61 0.33 16.91
C PHE A 112 -12.01 -0.40 18.19
N PRO A 113 -11.45 -1.60 18.46
CA PRO A 113 -11.87 -2.43 19.59
C PRO A 113 -11.52 -1.81 20.96
N GLU A 114 -10.47 -0.97 21.03
CA GLU A 114 -10.02 -0.39 22.28
C GLU A 114 -10.62 0.98 22.60
N THR A 115 -10.88 1.80 21.59
CA THR A 115 -11.34 3.19 21.73
C THR A 115 -12.81 3.37 21.40
N PHE A 116 -13.40 2.39 20.71
CA PHE A 116 -14.75 2.48 20.14
C PHE A 116 -14.95 3.63 19.16
N ASN A 117 -13.86 4.30 18.73
CA ASN A 117 -13.91 5.33 17.72
C ASN A 117 -14.20 4.71 16.34
N PRO A 118 -15.05 5.32 15.51
CA PRO A 118 -15.28 4.84 14.15
C PRO A 118 -14.04 5.08 13.30
N GLY A 119 -13.72 4.14 12.40
CA GLY A 119 -12.58 4.34 11.48
C GLY A 119 -11.80 3.08 11.16
N TYR A 120 -12.02 1.98 11.86
CA TYR A 120 -11.34 0.72 11.57
C TYR A 120 -11.58 0.22 10.13
N PHE A 121 -12.77 0.48 9.58
CA PHE A 121 -13.11 0.19 8.18
C PHE A 121 -12.16 0.86 7.16
N VAL A 122 -11.53 2.00 7.51
CA VAL A 122 -10.59 2.69 6.61
C VAL A 122 -9.33 1.85 6.39
N ILE A 123 -8.89 1.08 7.39
CA ILE A 123 -7.74 0.16 7.26
C ILE A 123 -8.06 -0.95 6.27
N LYS A 124 -9.29 -1.50 6.31
CA LYS A 124 -9.75 -2.52 5.34
C LYS A 124 -9.83 -1.93 3.93
N LEU A 125 -10.37 -0.71 3.78
CA LEU A 125 -10.38 0.00 2.50
C LEU A 125 -8.96 0.28 1.96
N ALA A 126 -8.01 0.60 2.84
CA ALA A 126 -6.61 0.78 2.45
C ALA A 126 -5.98 -0.52 1.93
N LEU A 127 -6.33 -1.67 2.52
CA LEU A 127 -5.92 -2.98 2.02
C LEU A 127 -6.50 -3.25 0.62
N GLU A 128 -7.79 -3.03 0.43
CA GLU A 128 -8.45 -3.16 -0.88
C GLU A 128 -7.77 -2.27 -1.93
N LEU A 129 -7.53 -1.01 -1.56
CA LEU A 129 -6.82 -0.05 -2.41
C LEU A 129 -5.43 -0.55 -2.78
N LEU A 130 -4.66 -1.08 -1.83
CA LEU A 130 -3.33 -1.65 -2.07
C LEU A 130 -3.39 -2.77 -3.10
N VAL A 131 -4.28 -3.76 -2.88
CA VAL A 131 -4.41 -4.93 -3.76
C VAL A 131 -4.84 -4.50 -5.17
N LEU A 132 -5.79 -3.57 -5.27
CA LEU A 132 -6.23 -3.00 -6.53
C LEU A 132 -5.08 -2.29 -7.27
N LEU A 133 -4.28 -1.48 -6.57
CA LEU A 133 -3.14 -0.78 -7.16
C LEU A 133 -2.05 -1.75 -7.64
N VAL A 134 -1.79 -2.84 -6.91
CA VAL A 134 -0.86 -3.90 -7.32
C VAL A 134 -1.35 -4.58 -8.60
N LEU A 135 -2.63 -4.94 -8.66
CA LEU A 135 -3.23 -5.55 -9.84
C LEU A 135 -3.17 -4.61 -11.05
N LEU A 136 -3.55 -3.34 -10.86
CA LEU A 136 -3.46 -2.32 -11.91
C LEU A 136 -2.03 -2.13 -12.42
N HIS A 137 -1.04 -2.17 -11.52
CA HIS A 137 0.38 -2.08 -11.93
C HIS A 137 0.80 -3.26 -12.80
N ALA A 138 0.44 -4.50 -12.41
CA ALA A 138 0.74 -5.70 -13.17
C ALA A 138 0.08 -5.68 -14.56
N LEU A 139 -1.20 -5.29 -14.64
CA LEU A 139 -1.93 -5.13 -15.90
C LEU A 139 -1.29 -4.05 -16.79
N GLN A 140 -0.92 -2.90 -16.23
CA GLN A 140 -0.24 -1.83 -16.97
C GLN A 140 1.12 -2.27 -17.51
N ALA A 141 1.85 -3.12 -16.77
CA ALA A 141 3.14 -3.65 -17.24
C ALA A 141 2.96 -4.54 -18.47
N VAL A 142 1.98 -5.43 -18.45
CA VAL A 142 1.63 -6.28 -19.61
C VAL A 142 1.14 -5.44 -20.78
N TRP A 143 0.23 -4.50 -20.53
CA TRP A 143 -0.30 -3.62 -21.58
C TRP A 143 0.80 -2.83 -22.31
N ARG A 144 1.74 -2.27 -21.57
CA ARG A 144 2.89 -1.56 -22.14
C ARG A 144 3.80 -2.49 -22.94
N ASN A 145 3.92 -3.74 -22.50
CA ASN A 145 4.72 -4.74 -23.19
C ASN A 145 4.08 -5.12 -24.54
N VAL A 146 2.78 -5.39 -24.55
CA VAL A 146 2.03 -5.73 -25.79
C VAL A 146 2.10 -4.59 -26.81
N ARG A 147 1.98 -3.32 -26.38
CA ARG A 147 2.06 -2.17 -27.30
C ARG A 147 3.45 -1.87 -27.85
N ARG A 148 4.50 -2.49 -27.30
CA ARG A 148 5.88 -2.33 -27.79
C ARG A 148 6.30 -3.40 -28.79
N ILE A 149 5.45 -4.39 -29.04
CA ILE A 149 5.66 -5.39 -30.08
C ILE A 149 5.12 -4.76 -31.38
N PRO A 150 5.99 -4.50 -32.39
CA PRO A 150 5.58 -3.90 -33.66
C PRO A 150 4.69 -4.82 -34.43
#